data_b480859a02de302f0ffb2709dc9dc3f1
#
_entry.id   b480859a02de302f0ffb2709dc9dc3f1
#
_cell.length_a   1.000
_cell.length_b   1.000
_cell.length_c   1.000
_cell.angle_alpha   90.00
_cell.angle_beta   90.00
_cell.angle_gamma   90.00
#
_symmetry.space_group_name_H-M   'P 1'
#
loop_
_entity.id
_entity.type
_entity.pdbx_description
1 polymer ?
#
loop_
_entity_poly.entity_id
_entity_poly.type
_entity_poly.pdbx_seq_one_letter_code
_entity_poly.pdbx_strand_id
1 'polypeptide(L)'
;KLLPFITKDNIVLVFRKSGIFLKKHWSLAGTLVLIIGFVVSTNNVAVALKVTYKGDVIGYVQNQDEVNSLVNKVEDDISYKIGEAYSLNETPKYSVALVKKDGYTEDEKLYDRFFNEAKDDVGITYGLYVDGNLIASTDQNGLLENLLEEVKAPYMSQAFEGEVQFIKDVKIEKAMHPKT
;
A
#
# COMPACT_ATOMS: atom_id res chain seq x y z
N LYS A 1 -22.23 8.95 -15.26
CA LYS A 1 -21.55 7.71 -15.70
C LYS A 1 -21.63 6.74 -14.54
N LEU A 2 -22.48 5.71 -14.66
CA LEU A 2 -22.69 4.68 -13.67
C LEU A 2 -21.43 3.86 -13.46
N LEU A 3 -21.17 3.53 -12.20
CA LEU A 3 -20.05 2.79 -11.64
C LEU A 3 -19.54 1.65 -12.53
N PRO A 4 -18.23 1.56 -12.86
CA PRO A 4 -17.66 0.49 -13.68
C PRO A 4 -17.68 -0.89 -13.00
N PHE A 5 -18.07 -0.97 -11.73
CA PHE A 5 -18.14 -2.24 -10.98
C PHE A 5 -19.44 -3.03 -11.16
N ILE A 6 -20.42 -2.44 -11.84
CA ILE A 6 -21.68 -3.13 -12.15
C ILE A 6 -21.66 -3.52 -13.61
N THR A 7 -20.85 -4.52 -13.98
CA THR A 7 -21.01 -5.17 -15.28
C THR A 7 -22.28 -6.05 -15.24
N LYS A 8 -22.98 -6.09 -16.36
CA LYS A 8 -24.24 -6.86 -16.52
C LYS A 8 -24.10 -8.31 -16.03
N ASP A 9 -22.92 -8.90 -16.21
CA ASP A 9 -22.60 -10.27 -15.83
C ASP A 9 -22.43 -10.47 -14.33
N ASN A 10 -21.88 -9.49 -13.60
CA ASN A 10 -21.75 -9.54 -12.14
C ASN A 10 -23.11 -9.36 -11.44
N ILE A 11 -24.00 -8.55 -12.00
CA ILE A 11 -25.39 -8.43 -11.52
C ILE A 11 -26.12 -9.75 -11.70
N VAL A 12 -26.01 -10.39 -12.88
CA VAL A 12 -26.66 -11.67 -13.17
C VAL A 12 -26.15 -12.79 -12.26
N LEU A 13 -24.85 -12.84 -11.92
CA LEU A 13 -24.27 -13.85 -11.03
C LEU A 13 -24.71 -13.67 -9.57
N VAL A 14 -24.77 -12.44 -9.07
CA VAL A 14 -25.29 -12.14 -7.74
C VAL A 14 -26.78 -12.47 -7.65
N PHE A 15 -27.57 -12.12 -8.65
CA PHE A 15 -28.99 -12.45 -8.70
C PHE A 15 -29.27 -13.95 -8.84
N ARG A 16 -28.41 -14.71 -9.52
CA ARG A 16 -28.62 -16.15 -9.73
C ARG A 16 -28.31 -16.99 -8.49
N LYS A 17 -27.32 -16.60 -7.66
CA LYS A 17 -27.01 -17.28 -6.38
C LYS A 17 -27.93 -16.84 -5.23
N SER A 18 -28.44 -15.62 -5.26
CA SER A 18 -29.34 -15.08 -4.22
C SER A 18 -30.84 -15.30 -4.56
N GLY A 19 -31.16 -15.79 -5.74
CA GLY A 19 -32.53 -15.91 -6.21
C GLY A 19 -33.45 -16.78 -5.33
N ILE A 20 -32.90 -17.75 -4.61
CA ILE A 20 -33.65 -18.61 -3.68
C ILE A 20 -33.82 -17.91 -2.31
N PHE A 21 -32.82 -17.14 -1.86
CA PHE A 21 -32.89 -16.40 -0.60
C PHE A 21 -33.77 -15.14 -0.73
N LEU A 22 -33.72 -14.46 -1.87
CA LEU A 22 -34.54 -13.29 -2.14
C LEU A 22 -36.04 -13.64 -2.24
N LYS A 23 -36.42 -14.79 -2.82
CA LYS A 23 -37.84 -15.18 -2.92
C LYS A 23 -38.52 -15.32 -1.56
N LYS A 24 -37.80 -15.73 -0.52
CA LYS A 24 -38.37 -15.93 0.82
C LYS A 24 -38.41 -14.62 1.64
N HIS A 25 -37.56 -13.65 1.32
CA HIS A 25 -37.41 -12.39 2.06
C HIS A 25 -37.50 -11.13 1.16
N TRP A 26 -38.19 -11.25 0.01
CA TRP A 26 -38.35 -10.15 -0.94
C TRP A 26 -38.92 -8.88 -0.30
N SER A 27 -39.88 -9.03 0.59
CA SER A 27 -40.49 -7.91 1.32
C SER A 27 -39.47 -7.21 2.23
N LEU A 28 -38.63 -7.98 2.95
CA LEU A 28 -37.60 -7.43 3.81
C LEU A 28 -36.46 -6.74 3.00
N ALA A 29 -36.05 -7.35 1.89
CA ALA A 29 -35.04 -6.74 1.00
C ALA A 29 -35.58 -5.46 0.36
N GLY A 30 -36.83 -5.46 -0.11
CA GLY A 30 -37.48 -4.26 -0.67
C GLY A 30 -37.65 -3.15 0.38
N THR A 31 -38.06 -3.50 1.59
CA THR A 31 -38.18 -2.53 2.70
C THR A 31 -36.82 -1.94 3.08
N LEU A 32 -35.76 -2.76 3.13
CA LEU A 32 -34.41 -2.29 3.42
C LEU A 32 -33.91 -1.29 2.37
N VAL A 33 -34.10 -1.60 1.08
CA VAL A 33 -33.74 -0.70 -0.03
C VAL A 33 -34.54 0.61 0.04
N LEU A 34 -35.83 0.56 0.37
CA LEU A 34 -36.65 1.78 0.52
C LEU A 34 -36.22 2.61 1.73
N ILE A 35 -35.88 1.97 2.85
CA ILE A 35 -35.38 2.67 4.04
C ILE A 35 -34.03 3.34 3.73
N ILE A 36 -33.09 2.64 3.10
CA ILE A 36 -31.80 3.21 2.68
C ILE A 36 -32.02 4.34 1.70
N GLY A 37 -32.88 4.15 0.69
CA GLY A 37 -33.23 5.19 -0.29
C GLY A 37 -33.85 6.43 0.37
N PHE A 38 -34.74 6.24 1.33
CA PHE A 38 -35.34 7.33 2.10
C PHE A 38 -34.32 8.07 2.97
N VAL A 39 -33.47 7.33 3.72
CA VAL A 39 -32.41 7.91 4.55
C VAL A 39 -31.40 8.69 3.71
N VAL A 40 -30.97 8.15 2.57
CA VAL A 40 -30.06 8.85 1.65
C VAL A 40 -30.72 10.11 1.05
N SER A 41 -32.04 10.04 0.76
CA SER A 41 -32.76 11.19 0.18
C SER A 41 -33.05 12.32 1.16
N THR A 42 -33.31 12.01 2.43
CA THR A 42 -33.79 13.00 3.42
C THR A 42 -32.71 13.53 4.36
N ASN A 43 -31.60 12.80 4.58
CA ASN A 43 -30.65 13.12 5.65
C ASN A 43 -29.26 13.61 5.17
N ASN A 44 -29.13 14.18 3.99
CA ASN A 44 -27.81 14.62 3.50
C ASN A 44 -26.73 13.53 3.58
N VAL A 45 -27.10 12.26 3.39
CA VAL A 45 -26.20 11.11 3.42
C VAL A 45 -25.82 10.70 2.01
N ALA A 46 -24.58 10.31 1.81
CA ALA A 46 -24.05 9.80 0.56
C ALA A 46 -23.43 8.38 0.78
N VAL A 47 -23.39 7.60 -0.28
CA VAL A 47 -22.66 6.34 -0.29
C VAL A 47 -21.22 6.60 -0.65
N ALA A 48 -20.31 6.15 0.17
CA ALA A 48 -18.86 6.27 -0.01
C ALA A 48 -18.17 4.91 0.05
N LEU A 49 -16.96 4.84 -0.47
CA LEU A 49 -16.02 3.77 -0.20
C LEU A 49 -15.16 4.16 1.00
N LYS A 50 -15.27 3.40 2.08
CA LYS A 50 -14.33 3.48 3.20
C LYS A 50 -13.04 2.79 2.79
N VAL A 51 -11.94 3.52 2.83
CA VAL A 51 -10.60 3.06 2.54
C VAL A 51 -9.90 2.69 3.84
N THR A 52 -9.35 1.49 3.90
CA THR A 52 -8.61 0.98 5.05
C THR A 52 -7.23 0.49 4.58
N TYR A 53 -6.17 0.87 5.28
CA TYR A 53 -4.79 0.47 5.03
C TYR A 53 -4.12 0.08 6.34
N LYS A 54 -3.40 -1.05 6.41
CA LYS A 54 -2.78 -1.60 7.63
C LYS A 54 -3.72 -1.74 8.84
N GLY A 55 -5.04 -1.84 8.58
CA GLY A 55 -6.07 -1.93 9.61
C GLY A 55 -6.70 -0.58 9.99
N ASP A 56 -6.10 0.54 9.65
CA ASP A 56 -6.60 1.88 9.94
C ASP A 56 -7.45 2.46 8.82
N VAL A 57 -8.44 3.29 9.20
CA VAL A 57 -9.31 3.98 8.26
C VAL A 57 -8.60 5.20 7.71
N ILE A 58 -8.19 5.14 6.45
CA ILE A 58 -7.51 6.23 5.77
C ILE A 58 -8.51 7.32 5.37
N GLY A 59 -9.70 6.94 4.91
CA GLY A 59 -10.71 7.94 4.55
C GLY A 59 -11.93 7.36 3.87
N TYR A 60 -12.73 8.26 3.32
CA TYR A 60 -13.95 7.97 2.57
C TYR A 60 -13.89 8.66 1.21
N VAL A 61 -14.03 7.90 0.12
CA VAL A 61 -13.89 8.38 -1.26
C VAL A 61 -15.11 8.03 -2.10
N GLN A 62 -15.24 8.66 -3.26
CA GLN A 62 -16.33 8.35 -4.19
C GLN A 62 -16.04 7.12 -5.03
N ASN A 63 -14.79 6.94 -5.42
CA ASN A 63 -14.36 5.83 -6.29
C ASN A 63 -12.94 5.36 -5.94
N GLN A 64 -12.58 4.19 -6.45
CA GLN A 64 -11.30 3.56 -6.20
C GLN A 64 -10.16 4.21 -7.01
N ASP A 65 -10.45 4.80 -8.16
CA ASP A 65 -9.43 5.37 -9.04
C ASP A 65 -8.77 6.60 -8.41
N GLU A 66 -9.50 7.37 -7.59
CA GLU A 66 -8.94 8.46 -6.77
C GLU A 66 -7.85 7.93 -5.85
N VAL A 67 -8.11 6.84 -5.14
CA VAL A 67 -7.15 6.24 -4.21
C VAL A 67 -5.93 5.69 -4.94
N ASN A 68 -6.13 4.99 -6.07
CA ASN A 68 -5.03 4.44 -6.84
C ASN A 68 -4.09 5.54 -7.34
N SER A 69 -4.62 6.67 -7.79
CA SER A 69 -3.82 7.83 -8.23
C SER A 69 -3.00 8.42 -7.09
N LEU A 70 -3.59 8.50 -5.88
CA LEU A 70 -2.90 9.01 -4.69
C LEU A 70 -1.83 8.04 -4.19
N VAL A 71 -2.11 6.73 -4.20
CA VAL A 71 -1.14 5.69 -3.86
C VAL A 71 0.08 5.77 -4.77
N ASN A 72 -0.12 5.80 -6.09
CA ASN A 72 0.98 5.92 -7.05
C ASN A 72 1.82 7.19 -6.77
N LYS A 73 1.17 8.32 -6.48
CA LYS A 73 1.88 9.55 -6.14
C LYS A 73 2.70 9.42 -4.86
N VAL A 74 2.18 8.75 -3.83
CA VAL A 74 2.93 8.49 -2.58
C VAL A 74 4.14 7.60 -2.86
N GLU A 75 3.97 6.54 -3.64
CA GLU A 75 5.04 5.62 -4.05
C GLU A 75 6.13 6.34 -4.84
N ASP A 76 5.76 7.18 -5.79
CA ASP A 76 6.69 8.00 -6.59
C ASP A 76 7.45 9.01 -5.70
N ASP A 77 6.76 9.71 -4.81
CA ASP A 77 7.36 10.72 -3.93
C ASP A 77 8.34 10.08 -2.91
N ILE A 78 8.03 8.88 -2.41
CA ILE A 78 8.93 8.14 -1.53
C ILE A 78 10.11 7.61 -2.35
N SER A 79 9.86 6.98 -3.50
CA SER A 79 10.91 6.47 -4.39
C SER A 79 11.92 7.57 -4.75
N TYR A 80 11.43 8.77 -5.05
CA TYR A 80 12.30 9.92 -5.32
C TYR A 80 13.17 10.31 -4.12
N LYS A 81 12.60 10.24 -2.89
CA LYS A 81 13.32 10.61 -1.67
C LYS A 81 14.38 9.59 -1.27
N ILE A 82 14.12 8.31 -1.49
CA ILE A 82 15.05 7.23 -1.11
C ILE A 82 16.02 6.86 -2.25
N GLY A 83 15.74 7.32 -3.49
CA GLY A 83 16.57 7.04 -4.67
C GLY A 83 16.39 5.64 -5.26
N GLU A 84 15.35 4.90 -4.85
CA GLU A 84 15.04 3.55 -5.33
C GLU A 84 13.53 3.32 -5.43
N ALA A 85 13.10 2.31 -6.18
CA ALA A 85 11.69 1.99 -6.34
C ALA A 85 11.07 1.54 -5.01
N TYR A 86 9.98 2.19 -4.61
CA TYR A 86 9.19 1.87 -3.44
C TYR A 86 7.75 1.53 -3.85
N SER A 87 7.16 0.56 -3.20
CA SER A 87 5.73 0.25 -3.28
C SER A 87 5.17 -0.01 -1.89
N LEU A 88 3.90 0.32 -1.68
CA LEU A 88 3.23 0.06 -0.41
C LEU A 88 3.24 -1.43 -0.08
N ASN A 89 3.50 -1.76 1.18
CA ASN A 89 3.58 -3.16 1.66
C ASN A 89 2.25 -3.92 1.58
N GLU A 90 1.12 -3.20 1.63
CA GLU A 90 -0.22 -3.76 1.49
C GLU A 90 -1.05 -2.95 0.49
N THR A 91 -2.02 -3.61 -0.13
CA THR A 91 -3.02 -2.92 -0.95
C THR A 91 -4.14 -2.37 -0.08
N PRO A 92 -4.64 -1.13 -0.36
CA PRO A 92 -5.81 -0.58 0.34
C PRO A 92 -7.05 -1.49 0.19
N LYS A 93 -7.78 -1.66 1.28
CA LYS A 93 -9.04 -2.42 1.32
C LYS A 93 -10.24 -1.47 1.29
N TYR A 94 -11.30 -1.89 0.62
CA TYR A 94 -12.47 -1.07 0.40
C TYR A 94 -13.71 -1.72 0.99
N SER A 95 -14.58 -0.91 1.61
CA SER A 95 -15.91 -1.33 2.03
C SER A 95 -16.91 -0.19 1.84
N VAL A 96 -18.17 -0.53 1.59
CA VAL A 96 -19.23 0.47 1.43
C VAL A 96 -19.55 1.10 2.79
N ALA A 97 -19.66 2.42 2.82
CA ALA A 97 -20.05 3.19 4.00
C ALA A 97 -21.08 4.27 3.64
N LEU A 98 -21.87 4.67 4.61
CA LEU A 98 -22.74 5.85 4.52
C LEU A 98 -22.07 6.99 5.24
N VAL A 99 -21.88 8.11 4.55
CA VAL A 99 -21.28 9.33 5.08
C VAL A 99 -22.22 10.51 4.85
N LYS A 100 -22.00 11.64 5.54
CA LYS A 100 -22.66 12.87 5.17
C LYS A 100 -22.23 13.28 3.76
N LYS A 101 -23.01 14.08 3.05
CA LYS A 101 -22.69 14.53 1.67
C LYS A 101 -21.34 15.25 1.56
N ASP A 102 -20.92 15.90 2.65
CA ASP A 102 -19.63 16.57 2.83
C ASP A 102 -18.59 15.72 3.57
N GLY A 103 -18.91 14.44 3.80
CA GLY A 103 -18.09 13.51 4.59
C GLY A 103 -17.02 12.77 3.79
N TYR A 104 -16.80 13.13 2.52
CA TYR A 104 -15.66 12.60 1.75
C TYR A 104 -14.36 13.22 2.27
N THR A 105 -13.32 12.40 2.27
CA THR A 105 -12.00 12.85 2.67
C THR A 105 -11.34 13.56 1.49
N GLU A 106 -10.81 14.75 1.72
CA GLU A 106 -10.08 15.52 0.73
C GLU A 106 -8.80 14.78 0.30
N ASP A 107 -8.42 14.89 -0.97
CA ASP A 107 -7.27 14.21 -1.56
C ASP A 107 -5.96 14.50 -0.80
N GLU A 108 -5.75 15.73 -0.36
CA GLU A 108 -4.58 16.13 0.40
C GLU A 108 -4.49 15.38 1.74
N LYS A 109 -5.63 15.22 2.45
CA LYS A 109 -5.69 14.46 3.71
C LYS A 109 -5.50 12.96 3.49
N LEU A 110 -6.01 12.42 2.37
CA LEU A 110 -5.78 11.02 1.98
C LEU A 110 -4.31 10.79 1.68
N TYR A 111 -3.71 11.68 0.87
CA TYR A 111 -2.29 11.63 0.56
C TYR A 111 -1.44 11.66 1.83
N ASP A 112 -1.67 12.63 2.73
CA ASP A 112 -0.92 12.77 3.98
C ASP A 112 -1.00 11.51 4.86
N ARG A 113 -2.17 10.87 4.92
CA ARG A 113 -2.35 9.63 5.69
C ARG A 113 -1.60 8.48 5.06
N PHE A 114 -1.73 8.25 3.75
CA PHE A 114 -0.95 7.23 3.05
C PHE A 114 0.54 7.47 3.17
N PHE A 115 0.99 8.71 3.00
CA PHE A 115 2.39 9.08 3.12
C PHE A 115 2.94 8.86 4.54
N ASN A 116 2.15 9.18 5.58
CA ASN A 116 2.56 8.94 6.96
C ASN A 116 2.65 7.45 7.29
N GLU A 117 1.71 6.64 6.81
CA GLU A 117 1.77 5.18 6.97
C GLU A 117 2.96 4.56 6.20
N ALA A 118 3.22 5.08 5.01
CA ALA A 118 4.30 4.60 4.15
C ALA A 118 5.69 5.00 4.65
N LYS A 119 5.86 6.22 5.20
CA LYS A 119 7.16 6.66 5.73
C LYS A 119 7.66 5.82 6.90
N ASP A 120 6.75 5.14 7.62
CA ASP A 120 7.14 4.24 8.70
C ASP A 120 7.80 2.95 8.18
N ASP A 121 7.60 2.64 6.89
CA ASP A 121 8.23 1.51 6.20
C ASP A 121 9.64 1.85 5.69
N VAL A 122 10.04 3.10 5.70
CA VAL A 122 11.39 3.55 5.32
C VAL A 122 12.12 4.12 6.52
N GLY A 123 13.43 4.05 6.49
CA GLY A 123 14.25 4.55 7.59
C GLY A 123 15.69 4.82 7.16
N ILE A 124 16.43 5.50 8.02
CA ILE A 124 17.87 5.64 7.82
C ILE A 124 18.52 4.31 8.22
N THR A 125 19.05 3.61 7.23
CA THR A 125 19.71 2.31 7.39
C THR A 125 21.04 2.31 6.66
N TYR A 126 21.80 1.23 6.80
CA TYR A 126 23.04 0.97 6.07
C TYR A 126 22.70 0.06 4.89
N GLY A 127 22.89 0.53 3.67
CA GLY A 127 22.65 -0.23 2.44
C GLY A 127 23.95 -0.78 1.88
N LEU A 128 23.97 -2.06 1.51
CA LEU A 128 25.05 -2.71 0.76
C LEU A 128 24.73 -2.62 -0.73
N TYR A 129 25.59 -1.91 -1.45
CA TYR A 129 25.50 -1.75 -2.89
C TYR A 129 26.56 -2.58 -3.59
N VAL A 130 26.15 -3.24 -4.68
CA VAL A 130 27.05 -3.96 -5.59
C VAL A 130 26.81 -3.47 -7.02
N ASP A 131 27.82 -2.89 -7.64
CA ASP A 131 27.72 -2.25 -8.96
C ASP A 131 26.60 -1.22 -9.03
N GLY A 132 26.38 -0.47 -7.94
CA GLY A 132 25.34 0.56 -7.83
C GLY A 132 23.94 0.04 -7.49
N ASN A 133 23.73 -1.28 -7.37
CA ASN A 133 22.43 -1.86 -7.01
C ASN A 133 22.39 -2.17 -5.52
N LEU A 134 21.31 -1.79 -4.83
CA LEU A 134 21.07 -2.17 -3.44
C LEU A 134 20.81 -3.68 -3.38
N ILE A 135 21.61 -4.39 -2.57
CA ILE A 135 21.52 -5.84 -2.37
C ILE A 135 20.89 -6.19 -1.03
N ALA A 136 21.20 -5.40 0.01
CA ALA A 136 20.66 -5.60 1.36
C ALA A 136 20.70 -4.28 2.14
N SER A 137 19.83 -4.14 3.13
CA SER A 137 19.86 -3.04 4.07
C SER A 137 19.70 -3.54 5.50
N THR A 138 20.25 -2.79 6.47
CA THR A 138 20.13 -3.08 7.91
C THR A 138 20.19 -1.79 8.73
N ASP A 139 19.52 -1.79 9.87
CA ASP A 139 19.62 -0.71 10.86
C ASP A 139 20.82 -0.88 11.79
N GLN A 140 21.48 -2.05 11.78
CA GLN A 140 22.61 -2.35 12.64
C GLN A 140 23.92 -1.87 12.02
N ASN A 141 24.57 -0.93 12.72
CA ASN A 141 25.88 -0.44 12.33
C ASN A 141 26.94 -1.56 12.42
N GLY A 142 27.77 -1.69 11.39
CA GLY A 142 28.86 -2.66 11.33
C GLY A 142 28.46 -4.10 10.94
N LEU A 143 27.16 -4.40 10.81
CA LEU A 143 26.72 -5.75 10.42
C LEU A 143 27.14 -6.10 9.00
N LEU A 144 26.97 -5.17 8.06
CA LEU A 144 27.34 -5.39 6.65
C LEU A 144 28.83 -5.45 6.45
N GLU A 145 29.62 -4.66 7.17
CA GLU A 145 31.07 -4.71 7.18
C GLU A 145 31.57 -6.08 7.67
N ASN A 146 31.00 -6.59 8.78
CA ASN A 146 31.32 -7.91 9.30
C ASN A 146 30.98 -9.02 8.30
N LEU A 147 29.82 -8.92 7.65
CA LEU A 147 29.39 -9.86 6.60
C LEU A 147 30.40 -9.87 5.43
N LEU A 148 30.86 -8.71 4.99
CA LEU A 148 31.86 -8.61 3.92
C LEU A 148 33.20 -9.21 4.33
N GLU A 149 33.62 -9.05 5.60
CA GLU A 149 34.81 -9.71 6.12
C GLU A 149 34.65 -11.23 6.19
N GLU A 150 33.51 -11.76 6.61
CA GLU A 150 33.21 -13.18 6.59
C GLU A 150 33.26 -13.76 5.18
N VAL A 151 32.76 -13.04 4.18
CA VAL A 151 32.82 -13.45 2.76
C VAL A 151 34.26 -13.48 2.25
N LYS A 152 35.15 -12.58 2.69
CA LYS A 152 36.56 -12.57 2.31
C LYS A 152 37.40 -13.64 3.05
N ALA A 153 37.02 -13.99 4.28
CA ALA A 153 37.82 -14.87 5.15
C ALA A 153 38.28 -16.18 4.51
N PRO A 154 37.46 -16.91 3.74
CA PRO A 154 37.90 -18.17 3.08
C PRO A 154 39.01 -17.97 2.04
N TYR A 155 39.14 -16.74 1.51
CA TYR A 155 40.11 -16.40 0.47
C TYR A 155 41.41 -15.83 1.03
N MET A 156 41.44 -15.54 2.34
CA MET A 156 42.62 -15.09 3.07
C MET A 156 43.39 -16.33 3.58
N SER A 157 44.47 -16.75 2.89
CA SER A 157 45.34 -17.80 3.39
C SER A 157 46.55 -17.17 4.10
N GLN A 158 47.10 -17.89 5.10
CA GLN A 158 48.33 -17.48 5.83
C GLN A 158 49.58 -17.31 4.94
N ALA A 159 49.52 -17.84 3.70
CA ALA A 159 50.60 -17.77 2.72
C ALA A 159 50.41 -16.63 1.70
N PHE A 160 49.35 -15.85 1.80
CA PHE A 160 49.02 -14.78 0.86
C PHE A 160 49.39 -13.42 1.46
N GLU A 161 50.42 -12.78 0.89
CA GLU A 161 50.88 -11.42 1.32
C GLU A 161 50.12 -10.27 0.63
N GLY A 162 48.95 -10.52 -0.01
CA GLY A 162 48.16 -9.54 -0.70
C GLY A 162 46.87 -9.22 0.02
N GLU A 163 46.20 -8.16 -0.43
CA GLU A 163 44.85 -7.80 0.02
C GLU A 163 43.77 -8.48 -0.82
N VAL A 164 42.79 -9.10 -0.19
CA VAL A 164 41.62 -9.68 -0.88
C VAL A 164 40.61 -8.58 -1.13
N GLN A 165 40.31 -8.32 -2.41
CA GLN A 165 39.35 -7.31 -2.82
C GLN A 165 38.22 -7.95 -3.63
N PHE A 166 37.04 -7.33 -3.59
CA PHE A 166 35.93 -7.69 -4.47
C PHE A 166 36.24 -7.26 -5.91
N ILE A 167 35.89 -8.08 -6.88
CA ILE A 167 36.01 -7.73 -8.32
C ILE A 167 34.97 -6.65 -8.68
N LYS A 168 33.79 -6.70 -8.04
CA LYS A 168 32.72 -5.76 -8.21
C LYS A 168 32.88 -4.52 -7.32
N ASP A 169 32.29 -3.41 -7.72
CA ASP A 169 32.22 -2.21 -6.87
C ASP A 169 31.26 -2.47 -5.70
N VAL A 170 31.79 -2.66 -4.52
CA VAL A 170 31.03 -2.95 -3.29
C VAL A 170 31.15 -1.76 -2.35
N LYS A 171 30.01 -1.19 -1.98
CA LYS A 171 29.93 -0.02 -1.09
C LYS A 171 28.89 -0.22 -0.02
N ILE A 172 29.14 0.34 1.16
CA ILE A 172 28.14 0.47 2.22
C ILE A 172 27.85 1.96 2.36
N GLU A 173 26.58 2.33 2.19
CA GLU A 173 26.15 3.71 2.30
C GLU A 173 25.04 3.84 3.35
N LYS A 174 25.12 4.90 4.16
CA LYS A 174 24.07 5.25 5.11
C LYS A 174 23.07 6.18 4.40
N ALA A 175 21.89 5.69 4.13
CA ALA A 175 20.83 6.43 3.44
C ALA A 175 19.45 6.03 3.94
N MET A 176 18.40 6.61 3.36
CA MET A 176 17.04 6.13 3.58
C MET A 176 16.79 4.93 2.66
N HIS A 177 16.39 3.82 3.26
CA HIS A 177 15.99 2.59 2.55
C HIS A 177 14.69 2.04 3.13
N PRO A 178 13.98 1.13 2.41
CA PRO A 178 12.92 0.33 3.00
C PRO A 178 13.45 -0.45 4.21
N LYS A 179 12.67 -0.47 5.28
CA LYS A 179 12.94 -1.33 6.44
C LYS A 179 12.57 -2.77 6.06
N THR A 180 13.47 -3.69 6.25
CA THR A 180 13.26 -5.13 6.05
C THR A 180 12.72 -5.80 7.31
#